data_e671ff1a616f9a0070ce30c603a6cbde
#
_entry.id   e671ff1a616f9a0070ce30c603a6cbde
#
_cell.length_a   1.000
_cell.length_b   1.000
_cell.length_c   1.000
_cell.angle_alpha   90.00
_cell.angle_beta   90.00
_cell.angle_gamma   90.00
#
_symmetry.space_group_name_H-M   'P 1'
#
loop_
_entity.id
_entity.type
_entity.pdbx_description
1 polymer ?
#
loop_
_entity_poly.entity_id
_entity_poly.type
_entity_poly.pdbx_seq_one_letter_code
_entity_poly.pdbx_strand_id
1 'polypeptide(L)'
;MNTSRHTPERRWRPSSRARSLAGMPALAAMLLTAGLALAGDGTEGLPGDWLNRFGSARSAALGGARAALADEPLAALANPAAAAWLERGAVQVGTTRLFEETSVNSFGIALPATGRPSLAFNVLSLSSGGFERTGALSDESLGTFEEGNLALGLAVAQPLGDRLAAGAQVKLVRQSLDEFNGSGLGFDLGVIGRLPHGVQLGASAVNLGGPSIAMRMRDETYLRELRGGASIPVNGGNGLLAADIVQRDGADPQFHVGGRFRLQSLELGVGYDVDNFAAGFSYRLPNGLQLDYSMSDHELGLVHRVGLVWRFGGFSAEAKASPAVFSPTGSEPLTRFALKARTRADAAAWHLDITNNSGVLVRTFAGKGQPPADIVWDGKDSAGRPLPDGDYTYSLRVDERGGTTLQARPGVVEIASGGLLGMIGVAR
;
A
#
# COMPACT_ATOMS: atom_id res chain seq x y z
N MET A 1 23.73 65.39 20.80
CA MET A 1 24.33 64.09 20.54
C MET A 1 23.39 63.02 21.13
N ASN A 2 22.57 62.44 20.28
CA ASN A 2 21.55 61.47 20.70
C ASN A 2 21.72 60.21 19.85
N THR A 3 22.27 59.16 20.42
CA THR A 3 22.54 57.90 19.74
C THR A 3 21.40 56.91 20.07
N SER A 4 20.45 56.79 19.15
CA SER A 4 19.41 55.77 19.19
C SER A 4 19.97 54.39 18.79
N ARG A 5 19.97 53.46 19.70
CA ARG A 5 20.28 52.04 19.45
C ARG A 5 19.08 51.35 18.78
N HIS A 6 19.22 50.92 17.55
CA HIS A 6 18.29 50.00 16.89
C HIS A 6 18.49 48.60 17.43
N THR A 7 17.46 48.02 18.07
CA THR A 7 17.32 46.58 18.34
C THR A 7 16.70 45.91 17.11
N PRO A 8 17.24 44.79 16.60
CA PRO A 8 16.62 44.07 15.49
C PRO A 8 15.42 43.25 15.98
N GLU A 9 14.24 43.54 15.44
CA GLU A 9 13.05 42.73 15.64
C GLU A 9 13.26 41.29 15.13
N ARG A 10 13.16 40.32 16.00
CA ARG A 10 13.08 38.90 15.64
C ARG A 10 11.75 38.66 14.93
N ARG A 11 11.78 38.53 13.61
CA ARG A 11 10.65 38.02 12.83
C ARG A 11 10.40 36.56 13.25
N TRP A 12 9.29 36.33 13.91
CA TRP A 12 8.78 34.99 14.24
C TRP A 12 8.48 34.24 12.93
N ARG A 13 9.19 33.15 12.65
CA ARG A 13 8.86 32.23 11.55
C ARG A 13 7.98 31.14 12.14
N PRO A 14 6.74 30.92 11.64
CA PRO A 14 5.91 29.83 12.11
C PRO A 14 6.59 28.51 11.78
N SER A 15 6.64 27.62 12.77
CA SER A 15 7.23 26.29 12.68
C SER A 15 6.52 25.47 11.59
N SER A 16 7.25 24.60 10.90
CA SER A 16 6.78 23.73 9.82
C SER A 16 5.62 22.79 10.21
N ARG A 17 5.30 22.68 11.50
CA ARG A 17 4.17 21.90 12.03
C ARG A 17 2.78 22.49 11.73
N ALA A 18 2.66 23.80 11.49
CA ALA A 18 1.38 24.44 11.20
C ALA A 18 0.91 24.26 9.74
N ARG A 19 1.79 23.79 8.85
CA ARG A 19 1.44 23.58 7.42
C ARG A 19 0.74 22.26 7.13
N SER A 20 0.78 21.28 8.04
CA SER A 20 0.22 19.94 7.82
C SER A 20 -1.31 19.85 8.00
N LEU A 21 -1.93 20.80 8.67
CA LEU A 21 -3.39 20.80 8.95
C LEU A 21 -4.22 21.59 7.92
N ALA A 22 -3.59 22.38 7.07
CA ALA A 22 -4.29 23.24 6.09
C ALA A 22 -4.96 22.46 4.93
N GLY A 23 -4.62 21.18 4.73
CA GLY A 23 -5.21 20.33 3.69
C GLY A 23 -6.53 19.63 4.06
N MET A 24 -6.86 19.55 5.36
CA MET A 24 -8.07 18.84 5.81
C MET A 24 -9.40 19.48 5.38
N PRO A 25 -9.58 20.83 5.42
CA PRO A 25 -10.84 21.44 4.99
C PRO A 25 -11.07 21.34 3.47
N ALA A 26 -10.01 21.32 2.65
CA ALA A 26 -10.15 21.14 1.22
C ALA A 26 -10.59 19.72 0.85
N LEU A 27 -10.12 18.71 1.59
CA LEU A 27 -10.52 17.31 1.43
C LEU A 27 -11.99 17.12 1.77
N ALA A 28 -12.45 17.68 2.89
CA ALA A 28 -13.83 17.63 3.34
C ALA A 28 -14.78 18.38 2.36
N ALA A 29 -14.38 19.52 1.83
CA ALA A 29 -15.18 20.31 0.88
C ALA A 29 -15.32 19.59 -0.47
N MET A 30 -14.28 18.91 -0.97
CA MET A 30 -14.32 18.19 -2.25
C MET A 30 -15.20 16.93 -2.16
N LEU A 31 -15.24 16.26 -1.01
CA LEU A 31 -16.09 15.10 -0.74
C LEU A 31 -17.57 15.50 -0.61
N LEU A 32 -17.86 16.67 -0.03
CA LEU A 32 -19.21 17.20 0.13
C LEU A 32 -19.85 17.64 -1.22
N THR A 33 -19.04 18.07 -2.18
CA THR A 33 -19.54 18.50 -3.50
C THR A 33 -19.71 17.34 -4.50
N ALA A 34 -19.00 16.23 -4.32
CA ALA A 34 -19.12 15.05 -5.18
C ALA A 34 -20.38 14.22 -4.90
N GLY A 35 -20.94 14.30 -3.68
CA GLY A 35 -22.10 13.52 -3.25
C GLY A 35 -23.48 14.00 -3.78
N LEU A 36 -23.53 15.08 -4.55
CA LEU A 36 -24.81 15.71 -4.95
C LEU A 36 -25.31 15.34 -6.36
N ALA A 37 -24.67 14.47 -7.12
CA ALA A 37 -24.94 14.44 -8.55
C ALA A 37 -25.27 13.09 -9.22
N LEU A 38 -25.07 11.93 -8.63
CA LEU A 38 -25.11 10.67 -9.38
C LEU A 38 -25.67 9.49 -8.55
N ALA A 39 -26.96 9.52 -8.25
CA ALA A 39 -27.69 8.32 -7.84
C ALA A 39 -27.92 7.46 -9.10
N GLY A 40 -27.21 6.34 -9.22
CA GLY A 40 -27.49 5.29 -10.20
C GLY A 40 -28.26 4.17 -9.52
N ASP A 41 -29.08 3.43 -10.25
CA ASP A 41 -29.73 2.24 -9.73
C ASP A 41 -28.66 1.23 -9.26
N GLY A 42 -28.83 0.73 -8.03
CA GLY A 42 -27.90 -0.20 -7.41
C GLY A 42 -27.74 -1.49 -8.21
N THR A 43 -26.55 -2.07 -8.19
CA THR A 43 -26.25 -3.39 -8.78
C THR A 43 -26.44 -4.53 -7.77
N GLU A 44 -27.12 -4.27 -6.67
CA GLU A 44 -27.30 -5.22 -5.58
C GLU A 44 -28.10 -6.44 -6.03
N GLY A 45 -27.61 -7.62 -5.68
CA GLY A 45 -28.24 -8.89 -6.05
C GLY A 45 -27.97 -9.37 -7.48
N LEU A 46 -27.17 -8.66 -8.28
CA LEU A 46 -26.74 -9.17 -9.58
C LEU A 46 -25.69 -10.32 -9.42
N PRO A 47 -25.70 -11.31 -10.33
CA PRO A 47 -24.73 -12.39 -10.28
C PRO A 47 -23.28 -11.90 -10.21
N GLY A 48 -22.54 -12.31 -9.19
CA GLY A 48 -21.15 -11.94 -8.99
C GLY A 48 -20.90 -10.58 -8.34
N ASP A 49 -21.93 -9.83 -7.93
CA ASP A 49 -21.75 -8.54 -7.24
C ASP A 49 -20.91 -8.66 -5.98
N TRP A 50 -21.13 -9.71 -5.19
CA TRP A 50 -20.35 -10.00 -3.99
C TRP A 50 -18.82 -10.02 -4.22
N LEU A 51 -18.37 -10.50 -5.38
CA LEU A 51 -16.95 -10.62 -5.71
C LEU A 51 -16.30 -9.26 -5.94
N ASN A 52 -17.03 -8.33 -6.52
CA ASN A 52 -16.52 -7.02 -6.90
C ASN A 52 -16.77 -5.94 -5.84
N ARG A 53 -17.73 -6.18 -4.94
CA ARG A 53 -18.11 -5.24 -3.87
C ARG A 53 -17.18 -5.31 -2.67
N PHE A 54 -16.73 -6.52 -2.31
CA PHE A 54 -15.90 -6.73 -1.13
C PHE A 54 -14.42 -6.72 -1.48
N GLY A 55 -13.71 -5.81 -0.86
CA GLY A 55 -12.27 -5.66 -0.90
C GLY A 55 -11.69 -5.68 0.51
N SER A 56 -10.69 -4.88 0.75
CA SER A 56 -10.12 -4.67 2.07
C SER A 56 -10.87 -3.59 2.86
N ALA A 57 -10.70 -3.57 4.20
CA ALA A 57 -11.18 -2.48 5.04
C ALA A 57 -10.61 -1.13 4.58
N ARG A 58 -9.36 -1.10 4.12
CA ARG A 58 -8.68 0.10 3.67
C ARG A 58 -9.23 0.64 2.35
N SER A 59 -9.54 -0.22 1.39
CA SER A 59 -10.19 0.19 0.14
C SER A 59 -11.63 0.61 0.37
N ALA A 60 -12.34 -0.04 1.28
CA ALA A 60 -13.71 0.33 1.64
C ALA A 60 -13.78 1.72 2.29
N ALA A 61 -12.80 2.09 3.14
CA ALA A 61 -12.69 3.45 3.69
C ALA A 61 -12.49 4.54 2.63
N LEU A 62 -12.18 4.17 1.37
CA LEU A 62 -12.09 5.07 0.22
C LEU A 62 -13.33 5.01 -0.69
N GLY A 63 -14.48 4.51 -0.18
CA GLY A 63 -15.68 4.32 -0.98
C GLY A 63 -15.49 3.30 -2.11
N GLY A 64 -14.54 2.37 -1.99
CA GLY A 64 -14.27 1.37 -3.04
C GLY A 64 -13.43 1.88 -4.23
N ALA A 65 -12.96 3.13 -4.23
CA ALA A 65 -12.04 3.64 -5.25
C ALA A 65 -10.68 2.93 -5.15
N ARG A 66 -10.34 2.08 -6.13
CA ARG A 66 -9.17 1.18 -6.09
C ARG A 66 -8.54 0.83 -7.45
N ALA A 67 -9.10 1.31 -8.57
CA ALA A 67 -8.59 1.01 -9.92
C ALA A 67 -7.11 1.37 -10.10
N ALA A 68 -6.69 2.49 -9.51
CA ALA A 68 -5.33 3.02 -9.60
C ALA A 68 -4.51 2.82 -8.31
N LEU A 69 -4.96 1.98 -7.37
CA LEU A 69 -4.25 1.72 -6.11
C LEU A 69 -3.44 0.43 -6.22
N ALA A 70 -2.19 0.49 -5.75
CA ALA A 70 -1.25 -0.62 -5.80
C ALA A 70 -0.44 -0.70 -4.50
N ASP A 71 -1.12 -0.78 -3.35
CA ASP A 71 -0.50 -0.65 -2.03
C ASP A 71 -0.87 -1.76 -1.05
N GLU A 72 -1.66 -2.74 -1.50
CA GLU A 72 -2.06 -3.93 -0.72
C GLU A 72 -2.29 -5.16 -1.63
N PRO A 73 -2.19 -6.40 -1.10
CA PRO A 73 -2.39 -7.62 -1.89
C PRO A 73 -3.76 -7.74 -2.55
N LEU A 74 -4.83 -7.38 -1.82
CA LEU A 74 -6.21 -7.47 -2.31
C LEU A 74 -6.55 -6.44 -3.40
N ALA A 75 -5.67 -5.46 -3.68
CA ALA A 75 -5.85 -4.55 -4.82
C ALA A 75 -5.90 -5.29 -6.17
N ALA A 76 -5.26 -6.46 -6.26
CA ALA A 76 -5.29 -7.31 -7.46
C ALA A 76 -6.70 -7.83 -7.82
N LEU A 77 -7.65 -7.86 -6.87
CA LEU A 77 -9.05 -8.19 -7.13
C LEU A 77 -9.75 -7.17 -8.03
N ALA A 78 -9.35 -5.90 -7.94
CA ALA A 78 -9.91 -4.83 -8.77
C ALA A 78 -9.06 -4.57 -10.03
N ASN A 79 -7.74 -4.67 -9.89
CA ASN A 79 -6.80 -4.44 -10.98
C ASN A 79 -5.57 -5.33 -10.81
N PRO A 80 -5.44 -6.40 -11.60
CA PRO A 80 -4.31 -7.33 -11.49
C PRO A 80 -2.94 -6.66 -11.61
N ALA A 81 -2.83 -5.54 -12.36
CA ALA A 81 -1.58 -4.79 -12.52
C ALA A 81 -1.05 -4.21 -11.20
N ALA A 82 -1.90 -4.09 -10.16
CA ALA A 82 -1.51 -3.56 -8.86
C ALA A 82 -0.35 -4.36 -8.23
N ALA A 83 -0.29 -5.68 -8.44
CA ALA A 83 0.77 -6.54 -7.91
C ALA A 83 2.17 -6.14 -8.40
N ALA A 84 2.30 -5.54 -9.60
CA ALA A 84 3.57 -5.12 -10.15
C ALA A 84 4.18 -3.92 -9.40
N TRP A 85 3.35 -3.09 -8.78
CA TRP A 85 3.80 -1.86 -8.12
C TRP A 85 3.92 -1.94 -6.61
N LEU A 86 3.66 -3.09 -6.01
CA LEU A 86 3.91 -3.29 -4.58
C LEU A 86 5.41 -3.18 -4.27
N GLU A 87 5.74 -2.47 -3.22
CA GLU A 87 7.12 -2.27 -2.80
C GLU A 87 7.66 -3.43 -1.96
N ARG A 88 6.78 -4.14 -1.28
CA ARG A 88 7.12 -5.24 -0.37
C ARG A 88 6.22 -6.43 -0.61
N GLY A 89 6.71 -7.62 -0.31
CA GLY A 89 5.87 -8.78 -0.11
C GLY A 89 4.88 -8.50 1.02
N ALA A 90 3.64 -8.93 0.85
CA ALA A 90 2.63 -8.74 1.88
C ALA A 90 1.64 -9.90 1.91
N VAL A 91 1.21 -10.23 3.12
CA VAL A 91 0.06 -11.08 3.39
C VAL A 91 -1.02 -10.22 4.03
N GLN A 92 -2.25 -10.41 3.62
CA GLN A 92 -3.42 -9.69 4.11
C GLN A 92 -4.54 -10.67 4.42
N VAL A 93 -5.19 -10.48 5.55
CA VAL A 93 -6.42 -11.17 5.93
C VAL A 93 -7.46 -10.12 6.30
N GLY A 94 -8.73 -10.42 6.09
CA GLY A 94 -9.80 -9.51 6.45
C GLY A 94 -11.12 -10.24 6.64
N THR A 95 -12.01 -9.62 7.41
CA THR A 95 -13.39 -10.04 7.59
C THR A 95 -14.30 -8.83 7.50
N THR A 96 -15.43 -9.02 6.83
CA THR A 96 -16.54 -8.09 6.74
C THR A 96 -17.75 -8.74 7.38
N ARG A 97 -18.36 -8.06 8.33
CA ARG A 97 -19.64 -8.44 8.92
C ARG A 97 -20.74 -7.66 8.26
N LEU A 98 -21.67 -8.37 7.65
CA LEU A 98 -22.89 -7.85 7.05
C LEU A 98 -24.08 -8.14 7.98
N PHE A 99 -25.25 -8.22 7.41
CA PHE A 99 -26.53 -8.47 8.10
C PHE A 99 -26.84 -9.96 8.12
N GLU A 100 -27.79 -10.38 8.96
CA GLU A 100 -28.40 -11.72 8.93
C GLU A 100 -27.36 -12.86 8.85
N GLU A 101 -26.38 -12.87 9.77
CA GLU A 101 -25.33 -13.89 9.83
C GLU A 101 -24.44 -13.98 8.58
N THR A 102 -24.51 -12.99 7.69
CA THR A 102 -23.67 -12.95 6.49
C THR A 102 -22.30 -12.38 6.81
N SER A 103 -21.26 -13.06 6.37
CA SER A 103 -19.88 -12.61 6.50
C SER A 103 -19.09 -12.85 5.23
N VAL A 104 -18.11 -11.97 4.98
CA VAL A 104 -17.14 -12.13 3.88
C VAL A 104 -15.74 -12.15 4.48
N ASN A 105 -15.01 -13.23 4.22
CA ASN A 105 -13.63 -13.38 4.63
C ASN A 105 -12.71 -13.25 3.40
N SER A 106 -11.61 -12.58 3.58
CA SER A 106 -10.63 -12.32 2.53
C SER A 106 -9.23 -12.73 2.96
N PHE A 107 -8.47 -13.27 2.02
CA PHE A 107 -7.05 -13.53 2.14
C PHE A 107 -6.34 -13.08 0.87
N GLY A 108 -5.18 -12.46 1.01
CA GLY A 108 -4.34 -12.06 -0.11
C GLY A 108 -2.87 -12.23 0.22
N ILE A 109 -2.09 -12.69 -0.74
CA ILE A 109 -0.63 -12.64 -0.69
C ILE A 109 -0.13 -12.05 -2.01
N ALA A 110 0.83 -11.15 -1.91
CA ALA A 110 1.48 -10.59 -3.08
C ALA A 110 3.00 -10.61 -2.92
N LEU A 111 3.67 -11.04 -3.97
CA LEU A 111 5.11 -11.23 -4.04
C LEU A 111 5.66 -10.40 -5.19
N PRO A 112 6.05 -9.13 -4.95
CA PRO A 112 6.68 -8.30 -5.95
C PRO A 112 8.04 -8.88 -6.34
N ALA A 113 8.38 -8.77 -7.62
CA ALA A 113 9.62 -9.33 -8.16
C ALA A 113 10.37 -8.30 -9.01
N THR A 114 11.68 -8.48 -9.14
CA THR A 114 12.57 -7.70 -9.99
C THR A 114 12.98 -8.53 -11.20
N GLY A 115 12.91 -7.95 -12.40
CA GLY A 115 13.32 -8.64 -13.63
C GLY A 115 12.46 -9.84 -14.04
N ARG A 116 11.38 -10.10 -13.30
CA ARG A 116 10.40 -11.17 -13.55
C ARG A 116 9.01 -10.71 -13.12
N PRO A 117 7.93 -11.38 -13.56
CA PRO A 117 6.58 -11.02 -13.15
C PRO A 117 6.38 -11.12 -11.62
N SER A 118 5.63 -10.18 -11.07
CA SER A 118 5.10 -10.21 -9.71
C SER A 118 3.89 -11.12 -9.66
N LEU A 119 3.68 -11.79 -8.54
CA LEU A 119 2.57 -12.72 -8.34
C LEU A 119 1.67 -12.23 -7.21
N ALA A 120 0.36 -12.41 -7.37
CA ALA A 120 -0.58 -12.26 -6.26
C ALA A 120 -1.58 -13.42 -6.28
N PHE A 121 -1.93 -13.89 -5.09
CA PHE A 121 -2.97 -14.88 -4.88
C PHE A 121 -4.01 -14.32 -3.92
N ASN A 122 -5.28 -14.49 -4.26
CA ASN A 122 -6.41 -13.95 -3.50
C ASN A 122 -7.46 -15.03 -3.25
N VAL A 123 -8.06 -14.98 -2.08
CA VAL A 123 -9.22 -15.79 -1.69
C VAL A 123 -10.28 -14.83 -1.17
N LEU A 124 -11.49 -15.00 -1.64
CA LEU A 124 -12.66 -14.32 -1.10
C LEU A 124 -13.72 -15.38 -0.84
N SER A 125 -14.27 -15.41 0.37
CA SER A 125 -15.30 -16.36 0.78
C SER A 125 -16.46 -15.60 1.41
N LEU A 126 -17.65 -15.74 0.86
CA LEU A 126 -18.90 -15.28 1.45
C LEU A 126 -19.63 -16.47 2.04
N SER A 127 -20.15 -16.31 3.24
CA SER A 127 -21.03 -17.27 3.91
C SER A 127 -22.22 -16.52 4.47
N SER A 128 -23.41 -17.02 4.16
CA SER A 128 -24.69 -16.54 4.69
C SER A 128 -25.50 -17.74 5.13
N GLY A 129 -26.00 -17.72 6.36
CA GLY A 129 -26.69 -18.87 6.96
C GLY A 129 -27.96 -18.50 7.68
N GLY A 130 -28.57 -19.52 8.28
CA GLY A 130 -29.79 -19.32 9.08
C GLY A 130 -31.08 -19.18 8.28
N PHE A 131 -31.06 -19.43 6.96
CA PHE A 131 -32.27 -19.34 6.14
C PHE A 131 -33.22 -20.50 6.50
N GLU A 132 -34.43 -20.16 6.93
CA GLU A 132 -35.42 -21.16 7.24
C GLU A 132 -36.01 -21.79 5.96
N ARG A 133 -36.07 -23.08 5.93
CA ARG A 133 -36.76 -23.86 4.91
C ARG A 133 -38.20 -24.11 5.37
N THR A 134 -39.16 -23.59 4.64
CA THR A 134 -40.60 -23.83 4.89
C THR A 134 -41.21 -24.68 3.80
N GLY A 135 -42.28 -25.41 4.15
CA GLY A 135 -43.04 -26.17 3.17
C GLY A 135 -43.89 -25.31 2.28
N ALA A 136 -44.23 -25.78 1.08
CA ALA A 136 -45.07 -25.04 0.11
C ALA A 136 -46.46 -24.71 0.63
N LEU A 137 -46.95 -25.38 1.67
CA LEU A 137 -48.31 -25.30 2.19
C LEU A 137 -48.36 -25.04 3.71
N SER A 138 -47.23 -24.85 4.37
CA SER A 138 -47.21 -24.61 5.80
C SER A 138 -45.99 -23.71 6.17
N ASP A 139 -46.16 -22.86 7.18
CA ASP A 139 -45.11 -22.06 7.76
C ASP A 139 -44.22 -22.85 8.75
N GLU A 140 -44.40 -24.18 8.81
CA GLU A 140 -43.58 -25.03 9.69
C GLU A 140 -42.17 -25.14 9.15
N SER A 141 -41.18 -24.86 10.02
CA SER A 141 -39.77 -24.96 9.67
C SER A 141 -39.38 -26.42 9.39
N LEU A 142 -38.87 -26.68 8.19
CA LEU A 142 -38.33 -27.96 7.75
C LEU A 142 -36.80 -28.05 7.95
N GLY A 143 -36.22 -27.10 8.65
CA GLY A 143 -34.78 -26.98 8.88
C GLY A 143 -34.22 -25.68 8.31
N THR A 144 -32.90 -25.55 8.32
CA THR A 144 -32.18 -24.38 7.78
C THR A 144 -31.27 -24.77 6.62
N PHE A 145 -30.95 -23.81 5.76
CA PHE A 145 -29.95 -23.96 4.71
C PHE A 145 -28.99 -22.74 4.68
N GLU A 146 -27.88 -22.92 4.01
CA GLU A 146 -26.81 -21.91 3.92
C GLU A 146 -26.47 -21.64 2.46
N GLU A 147 -25.98 -20.42 2.21
CA GLU A 147 -25.33 -20.01 0.98
C GLU A 147 -23.82 -19.86 1.24
N GLY A 148 -23.02 -20.38 0.31
CA GLY A 148 -21.57 -20.25 0.36
C GLY A 148 -20.99 -19.90 -1.02
N ASN A 149 -20.19 -18.86 -1.09
CA ASN A 149 -19.48 -18.45 -2.30
C ASN A 149 -17.98 -18.40 -2.03
N LEU A 150 -17.17 -18.94 -2.94
CA LEU A 150 -15.73 -18.97 -2.84
C LEU A 150 -15.11 -18.51 -4.17
N ALA A 151 -14.20 -17.56 -4.12
CA ALA A 151 -13.38 -17.16 -5.26
C ALA A 151 -11.90 -17.32 -4.94
N LEU A 152 -11.17 -17.96 -5.84
CA LEU A 152 -9.72 -18.11 -5.81
C LEU A 152 -9.13 -17.43 -7.02
N GLY A 153 -8.26 -16.43 -6.84
CA GLY A 153 -7.63 -15.67 -7.91
C GLY A 153 -6.12 -15.81 -7.90
N LEU A 154 -5.51 -16.04 -9.06
CA LEU A 154 -4.07 -15.99 -9.26
C LEU A 154 -3.75 -14.93 -10.30
N ALA A 155 -3.06 -13.87 -9.86
CA ALA A 155 -2.66 -12.75 -10.71
C ALA A 155 -1.16 -12.78 -11.00
N VAL A 156 -0.83 -12.42 -12.22
CA VAL A 156 0.53 -12.19 -12.72
C VAL A 156 0.60 -10.77 -13.23
N ALA A 157 1.59 -10.01 -12.80
CA ALA A 157 1.74 -8.61 -13.21
C ALA A 157 3.18 -8.26 -13.50
N GLN A 158 3.39 -7.46 -14.54
CA GLN A 158 4.72 -7.08 -15.03
C GLN A 158 4.80 -5.57 -15.24
N PRO A 159 5.84 -4.89 -14.71
CA PRO A 159 6.19 -3.55 -15.16
C PRO A 159 6.60 -3.55 -16.63
N LEU A 160 6.02 -2.66 -17.43
CA LEU A 160 6.35 -2.38 -18.82
C LEU A 160 7.13 -1.06 -18.90
N GLY A 161 8.38 -1.09 -18.46
CA GLY A 161 9.18 0.10 -18.21
C GLY A 161 8.85 0.77 -16.87
N ASP A 162 9.23 2.05 -16.75
CA ASP A 162 9.21 2.78 -15.46
C ASP A 162 7.84 3.35 -15.07
N ARG A 163 6.93 3.43 -16.05
CA ARG A 163 5.68 4.17 -15.88
C ARG A 163 4.42 3.36 -16.09
N LEU A 164 4.50 2.19 -16.67
CA LEU A 164 3.35 1.37 -17.00
C LEU A 164 3.53 -0.03 -16.42
N ALA A 165 2.46 -0.61 -15.91
CA ALA A 165 2.40 -2.03 -15.59
C ALA A 165 1.12 -2.63 -16.17
N ALA A 166 1.21 -3.90 -16.57
CA ALA A 166 0.08 -4.70 -16.98
C ALA A 166 -0.03 -5.95 -16.11
N GLY A 167 -1.23 -6.46 -15.95
CA GLY A 167 -1.48 -7.67 -15.20
C GLY A 167 -2.67 -8.44 -15.74
N ALA A 168 -2.65 -9.74 -15.49
CA ALA A 168 -3.73 -10.66 -15.79
C ALA A 168 -4.00 -11.55 -14.58
N GLN A 169 -5.25 -11.93 -14.37
CA GLN A 169 -5.69 -12.84 -13.32
C GLN A 169 -6.58 -13.92 -13.94
N VAL A 170 -6.39 -15.15 -13.49
CA VAL A 170 -7.36 -16.21 -13.63
C VAL A 170 -8.04 -16.42 -12.28
N LYS A 171 -9.35 -16.61 -12.28
CA LYS A 171 -10.10 -16.90 -11.07
C LYS A 171 -11.04 -18.08 -11.23
N LEU A 172 -11.09 -18.90 -10.21
CA LEU A 172 -12.07 -19.97 -10.03
C LEU A 172 -13.10 -19.47 -9.03
N VAL A 173 -14.38 -19.51 -9.44
CA VAL A 173 -15.50 -19.17 -8.56
C VAL A 173 -16.32 -20.43 -8.32
N ARG A 174 -16.69 -20.69 -7.07
CA ARG A 174 -17.60 -21.75 -6.66
C ARG A 174 -18.73 -21.12 -5.87
N GLN A 175 -19.94 -21.50 -6.19
CA GLN A 175 -21.15 -21.10 -5.49
C GLN A 175 -21.87 -22.35 -4.99
N SER A 176 -22.38 -22.30 -3.77
CA SER A 176 -23.21 -23.34 -3.17
C SER A 176 -24.43 -22.71 -2.54
N LEU A 177 -25.59 -23.29 -2.79
CA LEU A 177 -26.84 -22.92 -2.19
C LEU A 177 -27.58 -24.19 -1.83
N ASP A 178 -27.73 -24.44 -0.53
CA ASP A 178 -28.31 -25.70 -0.02
C ASP A 178 -27.54 -26.93 -0.58
N GLU A 179 -28.23 -27.86 -1.23
CA GLU A 179 -27.65 -29.06 -1.87
C GLU A 179 -27.03 -28.79 -3.25
N PHE A 180 -27.24 -27.60 -3.82
CA PHE A 180 -26.77 -27.26 -5.16
C PHE A 180 -25.41 -26.58 -5.09
N ASN A 181 -24.54 -26.94 -6.02
CA ASN A 181 -23.26 -26.25 -6.18
C ASN A 181 -22.85 -26.19 -7.65
N GLY A 182 -22.14 -25.14 -7.98
CA GLY A 182 -21.59 -24.93 -9.32
C GLY A 182 -20.24 -24.22 -9.23
N SER A 183 -19.50 -24.24 -10.32
CA SER A 183 -18.22 -23.53 -10.42
C SER A 183 -18.01 -22.97 -11.82
N GLY A 184 -17.30 -21.85 -11.90
CA GLY A 184 -16.97 -21.19 -13.16
C GLY A 184 -15.56 -20.61 -13.13
N LEU A 185 -14.98 -20.41 -14.31
CA LEU A 185 -13.69 -19.75 -14.50
C LEU A 185 -13.89 -18.36 -15.08
N GLY A 186 -13.15 -17.39 -14.57
CA GLY A 186 -13.13 -16.01 -15.07
C GLY A 186 -11.71 -15.52 -15.28
N PHE A 187 -11.59 -14.49 -16.10
CA PHE A 187 -10.33 -13.82 -16.42
C PHE A 187 -10.46 -12.34 -16.17
N ASP A 188 -9.39 -11.72 -15.66
CA ASP A 188 -9.31 -10.28 -15.47
C ASP A 188 -8.04 -9.76 -16.11
N LEU A 189 -8.12 -8.55 -16.66
CA LEU A 189 -6.98 -7.82 -17.19
C LEU A 189 -6.91 -6.44 -16.55
N GLY A 190 -5.71 -5.91 -16.44
CA GLY A 190 -5.54 -4.58 -15.86
C GLY A 190 -4.26 -3.91 -16.28
N VAL A 191 -4.28 -2.57 -16.22
CA VAL A 191 -3.12 -1.71 -16.45
C VAL A 191 -3.10 -0.60 -15.40
N ILE A 192 -1.89 -0.20 -14.97
CA ILE A 192 -1.67 0.96 -14.10
C ILE A 192 -0.51 1.77 -14.66
N GLY A 193 -0.78 3.05 -14.96
CA GLY A 193 0.21 4.03 -15.37
C GLY A 193 0.60 4.95 -14.21
N ARG A 194 1.90 5.24 -14.10
CA ARG A 194 2.47 6.24 -13.15
C ARG A 194 2.87 7.48 -13.90
N LEU A 195 2.30 8.61 -13.53
CA LEU A 195 2.57 9.93 -14.06
C LEU A 195 3.52 10.72 -13.14
N PRO A 196 4.08 11.85 -13.59
CA PRO A 196 4.83 12.74 -12.72
C PRO A 196 4.06 13.11 -11.45
N HIS A 197 4.79 13.49 -10.40
CA HIS A 197 4.25 13.87 -9.09
C HIS A 197 3.48 12.73 -8.36
N GLY A 198 3.68 11.46 -8.78
CA GLY A 198 3.09 10.30 -8.12
C GLY A 198 1.62 10.03 -8.46
N VAL A 199 1.04 10.75 -9.40
CA VAL A 199 -0.32 10.47 -9.92
C VAL A 199 -0.32 9.10 -10.58
N GLN A 200 -1.37 8.30 -10.32
CA GLN A 200 -1.57 7.01 -10.97
C GLN A 200 -2.91 6.99 -11.68
N LEU A 201 -2.94 6.37 -12.85
CA LEU A 201 -4.13 6.06 -13.61
C LEU A 201 -4.26 4.54 -13.72
N GLY A 202 -5.43 4.01 -13.49
CA GLY A 202 -5.71 2.59 -13.57
C GLY A 202 -6.90 2.28 -14.46
N ALA A 203 -6.81 1.18 -15.20
CA ALA A 203 -7.94 0.62 -15.91
C ALA A 203 -7.92 -0.90 -15.79
N SER A 204 -9.09 -1.51 -15.66
CA SER A 204 -9.24 -2.96 -15.61
C SER A 204 -10.55 -3.41 -16.26
N ALA A 205 -10.51 -4.64 -16.74
CA ALA A 205 -11.67 -5.39 -17.20
C ALA A 205 -11.73 -6.70 -16.40
N VAL A 206 -12.78 -6.88 -15.65
CA VAL A 206 -12.98 -7.97 -14.69
C VAL A 206 -14.11 -8.85 -15.17
N ASN A 207 -14.06 -10.15 -14.86
CA ASN A 207 -15.01 -11.15 -15.31
C ASN A 207 -15.07 -11.29 -16.84
N LEU A 208 -13.96 -11.14 -17.53
CA LEU A 208 -13.89 -11.46 -18.97
C LEU A 208 -14.20 -12.93 -19.20
N GLY A 209 -15.08 -13.20 -20.18
CA GLY A 209 -15.59 -14.55 -20.43
C GLY A 209 -16.68 -15.02 -19.45
N GLY A 210 -17.03 -14.16 -18.48
CA GLY A 210 -18.07 -14.36 -17.46
C GLY A 210 -18.03 -15.72 -16.78
N PRO A 211 -17.53 -15.85 -15.55
CA PRO A 211 -17.72 -17.12 -14.83
C PRO A 211 -19.21 -17.49 -14.92
N SER A 212 -19.51 -18.57 -15.65
CA SER A 212 -20.86 -19.11 -15.74
C SER A 212 -20.96 -20.27 -14.78
N ILE A 213 -21.88 -20.18 -13.85
CA ILE A 213 -22.09 -21.17 -12.79
C ILE A 213 -23.42 -21.86 -13.08
N ALA A 214 -23.31 -23.12 -13.46
CA ALA A 214 -24.49 -23.96 -13.70
C ALA A 214 -25.08 -24.37 -12.37
N MET A 215 -26.23 -23.76 -12.02
CA MET A 215 -27.12 -24.21 -10.94
C MET A 215 -28.23 -25.09 -11.54
N ARG A 216 -29.11 -25.65 -10.72
CA ARG A 216 -30.08 -26.69 -11.13
C ARG A 216 -30.91 -26.35 -12.35
N MET A 217 -31.37 -25.10 -12.51
CA MET A 217 -32.35 -24.73 -13.57
C MET A 217 -31.88 -23.59 -14.46
N ARG A 218 -30.81 -22.91 -14.12
CA ARG A 218 -30.31 -21.74 -14.84
C ARG A 218 -28.82 -21.56 -14.60
N ASP A 219 -28.14 -21.18 -15.65
CA ASP A 219 -26.74 -20.74 -15.55
C ASP A 219 -26.71 -19.29 -15.08
N GLU A 220 -25.98 -19.02 -14.01
CA GLU A 220 -25.69 -17.66 -13.56
C GLU A 220 -24.37 -17.22 -14.13
N THR A 221 -24.38 -16.22 -15.00
CA THR A 221 -23.17 -15.64 -15.58
C THR A 221 -22.84 -14.34 -14.88
N TYR A 222 -21.64 -14.26 -14.32
CA TYR A 222 -21.16 -13.05 -13.67
C TYR A 222 -20.94 -11.93 -14.68
N LEU A 223 -21.41 -10.73 -14.34
CA LEU A 223 -21.35 -9.59 -15.23
C LEU A 223 -19.91 -9.13 -15.41
N ARG A 224 -19.57 -8.79 -16.64
CA ARG A 224 -18.31 -8.11 -16.94
C ARG A 224 -18.35 -6.71 -16.31
N GLU A 225 -17.24 -6.34 -15.69
CA GLU A 225 -17.03 -5.01 -15.12
C GLU A 225 -15.84 -4.34 -15.82
N LEU A 226 -16.03 -3.11 -16.27
CA LEU A 226 -14.99 -2.20 -16.70
C LEU A 226 -14.80 -1.13 -15.64
N ARG A 227 -13.56 -0.95 -15.21
CA ARG A 227 -13.20 0.02 -14.16
C ARG A 227 -12.10 0.93 -14.67
N GLY A 228 -12.26 2.23 -14.48
CA GLY A 228 -11.24 3.23 -14.73
C GLY A 228 -11.11 4.17 -13.55
N GLY A 229 -9.91 4.59 -13.21
CA GLY A 229 -9.76 5.47 -12.06
C GLY A 229 -8.41 6.16 -12.00
N ALA A 230 -8.31 7.08 -11.05
CA ALA A 230 -7.12 7.86 -10.77
C ALA A 230 -6.84 7.94 -9.28
N SER A 231 -5.58 8.04 -8.91
CA SER A 231 -5.15 8.40 -7.56
C SER A 231 -4.11 9.50 -7.59
N ILE A 232 -4.24 10.47 -6.70
CA ILE A 232 -3.44 11.69 -6.66
C ILE A 232 -2.88 11.85 -5.24
N PRO A 233 -1.56 11.76 -5.04
CA PRO A 233 -0.96 12.08 -3.76
C PRO A 233 -1.04 13.59 -3.52
N VAL A 234 -1.39 13.99 -2.31
CA VAL A 234 -1.50 15.38 -1.88
C VAL A 234 -0.66 15.60 -0.61
N ASN A 235 -0.41 16.86 -0.27
CA ASN A 235 0.32 17.23 0.94
C ASN A 235 1.67 16.50 1.10
N GLY A 236 2.48 16.47 0.03
CA GLY A 236 3.80 15.84 0.05
C GLY A 236 3.76 14.32 0.23
N GLY A 237 2.66 13.66 -0.16
CA GLY A 237 2.47 12.21 -0.04
C GLY A 237 1.87 11.74 1.28
N ASN A 238 1.55 12.65 2.22
CA ASN A 238 0.83 12.30 3.44
C ASN A 238 -0.67 12.11 3.21
N GLY A 239 -1.21 12.66 2.14
CA GLY A 239 -2.58 12.47 1.71
C GLY A 239 -2.66 11.78 0.35
N LEU A 240 -3.80 11.18 0.06
CA LEU A 240 -4.14 10.59 -1.23
C LEU A 240 -5.62 10.83 -1.50
N LEU A 241 -5.94 11.24 -2.71
CA LEU A 241 -7.29 11.27 -3.26
C LEU A 241 -7.39 10.16 -4.32
N ALA A 242 -8.52 9.46 -4.36
CA ALA A 242 -8.80 8.44 -5.36
C ALA A 242 -10.23 8.58 -5.89
N ALA A 243 -10.42 8.32 -7.17
CA ALA A 243 -11.73 8.29 -7.80
C ALA A 243 -11.74 7.23 -8.90
N ASP A 244 -12.85 6.47 -8.97
CA ASP A 244 -13.10 5.45 -9.98
C ASP A 244 -14.47 5.67 -10.62
N ILE A 245 -14.58 5.25 -11.87
CA ILE A 245 -15.82 4.96 -12.57
C ILE A 245 -15.88 3.46 -12.87
N VAL A 246 -16.99 2.85 -12.58
CA VAL A 246 -17.24 1.42 -12.73
C VAL A 246 -18.47 1.22 -13.60
N GLN A 247 -18.31 0.50 -14.70
CA GLN A 247 -19.38 0.12 -15.60
C GLN A 247 -19.54 -1.38 -15.62
N ARG A 248 -20.72 -1.88 -15.27
CA ARG A 248 -21.11 -3.29 -15.40
C ARG A 248 -22.07 -3.45 -16.56
N ASP A 249 -22.03 -4.63 -17.19
CA ASP A 249 -22.96 -4.93 -18.29
C ASP A 249 -24.42 -4.87 -17.81
N GLY A 250 -25.22 -4.02 -18.47
CA GLY A 250 -26.63 -3.87 -18.15
C GLY A 250 -26.98 -3.03 -16.91
N ALA A 251 -26.00 -2.38 -16.29
CA ALA A 251 -26.20 -1.49 -15.14
C ALA A 251 -25.71 -0.07 -15.44
N ASP A 252 -26.15 0.90 -14.67
CA ASP A 252 -25.67 2.28 -14.76
C ASP A 252 -24.24 2.42 -14.25
N PRO A 253 -23.47 3.41 -14.75
CA PRO A 253 -22.14 3.70 -14.26
C PRO A 253 -22.15 4.09 -12.78
N GLN A 254 -21.27 3.50 -11.99
CA GLN A 254 -21.09 3.79 -10.57
C GLN A 254 -19.83 4.62 -10.35
N PHE A 255 -19.89 5.59 -9.45
CA PHE A 255 -18.79 6.46 -9.10
C PHE A 255 -18.36 6.21 -7.67
N HIS A 256 -17.05 6.03 -7.48
CA HIS A 256 -16.44 5.82 -6.20
C HIS A 256 -15.42 6.93 -5.95
N VAL A 257 -15.44 7.55 -4.80
CA VAL A 257 -14.49 8.60 -4.45
C VAL A 257 -14.07 8.49 -3.00
N GLY A 258 -12.79 8.76 -2.74
CA GLY A 258 -12.31 8.76 -1.38
C GLY A 258 -11.00 9.50 -1.20
N GLY A 259 -10.71 9.75 0.05
CA GLY A 259 -9.46 10.36 0.46
C GLY A 259 -8.94 9.73 1.74
N ARG A 260 -7.62 9.72 1.87
CA ARG A 260 -6.97 9.30 3.10
C ARG A 260 -5.83 10.23 3.47
N PHE A 261 -5.60 10.35 4.76
CA PHE A 261 -4.56 11.20 5.31
C PHE A 261 -3.78 10.47 6.40
N ARG A 262 -2.44 10.51 6.31
CA ARG A 262 -1.52 9.85 7.22
C ARG A 262 -0.94 10.82 8.23
N LEU A 263 -1.06 10.44 9.49
CA LEU A 263 -0.45 11.09 10.64
C LEU A 263 0.50 10.09 11.31
N GLN A 264 1.77 10.10 10.94
CA GLN A 264 2.77 9.13 11.44
C GLN A 264 2.36 7.67 11.15
N SER A 265 2.03 6.90 12.19
CA SER A 265 1.59 5.50 12.10
C SER A 265 0.09 5.34 11.85
N LEU A 266 -0.70 6.38 12.07
CA LEU A 266 -2.15 6.39 11.86
C LEU A 266 -2.47 6.97 10.47
N GLU A 267 -3.36 6.30 9.74
CA GLU A 267 -3.94 6.78 8.48
C GLU A 267 -5.46 6.79 8.66
N LEU A 268 -6.10 7.91 8.36
CA LEU A 268 -7.56 8.06 8.39
C LEU A 268 -8.06 8.12 6.96
N GLY A 269 -9.16 7.45 6.68
CA GLY A 269 -9.80 7.42 5.36
C GLY A 269 -11.29 7.74 5.46
N VAL A 270 -11.79 8.40 4.43
CA VAL A 270 -13.22 8.63 4.20
C VAL A 270 -13.52 8.47 2.72
N GLY A 271 -14.70 7.99 2.40
CA GLY A 271 -15.10 7.77 1.02
C GLY A 271 -16.60 7.71 0.84
N TYR A 272 -17.02 7.72 -0.41
CA TYR A 272 -18.39 7.61 -0.84
C TYR A 272 -18.48 6.64 -2.01
N ASP A 273 -19.41 5.72 -1.94
CA ASP A 273 -19.66 4.67 -2.92
C ASP A 273 -21.14 4.68 -3.28
N VAL A 274 -21.48 5.12 -4.47
CA VAL A 274 -22.84 5.20 -5.01
C VAL A 274 -23.81 5.91 -4.03
N ASP A 275 -24.22 5.21 -2.96
CA ASP A 275 -25.17 5.68 -1.95
C ASP A 275 -24.63 5.56 -0.51
N ASN A 276 -23.47 4.95 -0.33
CA ASN A 276 -22.94 4.61 0.99
C ASN A 276 -21.76 5.49 1.38
N PHE A 277 -21.81 6.02 2.58
CA PHE A 277 -20.70 6.72 3.18
C PHE A 277 -19.78 5.72 3.93
N ALA A 278 -18.49 5.87 3.75
CA ALA A 278 -17.52 5.00 4.41
C ALA A 278 -16.47 5.83 5.16
N ALA A 279 -16.05 5.34 6.32
CA ALA A 279 -14.93 5.88 7.07
C ALA A 279 -14.08 4.75 7.65
N GLY A 280 -12.82 5.02 7.90
CA GLY A 280 -11.94 4.01 8.47
C GLY A 280 -10.60 4.55 8.90
N PHE A 281 -9.81 3.67 9.51
CA PHE A 281 -8.44 3.96 9.88
C PHE A 281 -7.53 2.76 9.64
N SER A 282 -6.24 3.06 9.48
CA SER A 282 -5.17 2.06 9.46
C SER A 282 -4.10 2.46 10.46
N TYR A 283 -3.64 1.50 11.26
CA TYR A 283 -2.55 1.71 12.22
C TYR A 283 -1.36 0.80 11.89
N ARG A 284 -0.19 1.40 11.63
CA ARG A 284 1.04 0.70 11.26
C ARG A 284 1.98 0.54 12.43
N LEU A 285 2.38 -0.70 12.68
CA LEU A 285 3.40 -1.05 13.67
C LEU A 285 4.81 -1.09 13.05
N PRO A 286 5.87 -0.87 13.84
CA PRO A 286 7.25 -0.86 13.34
C PRO A 286 7.72 -2.17 12.70
N ASN A 287 7.15 -3.31 13.08
CA ASN A 287 7.47 -4.66 12.58
C ASN A 287 6.86 -5.00 11.21
N GLY A 288 6.22 -4.02 10.54
CA GLY A 288 5.57 -4.22 9.24
C GLY A 288 4.12 -4.71 9.32
N LEU A 289 3.59 -4.90 10.52
CA LEU A 289 2.19 -5.22 10.75
C LEU A 289 1.34 -3.95 10.65
N GLN A 290 0.14 -4.07 10.06
CA GLN A 290 -0.84 -2.99 9.96
C GLN A 290 -2.22 -3.55 10.31
N LEU A 291 -2.94 -2.87 11.16
CA LEU A 291 -4.34 -3.11 11.47
C LEU A 291 -5.20 -2.10 10.71
N ASP A 292 -6.22 -2.58 10.03
CA ASP A 292 -7.16 -1.79 9.27
C ASP A 292 -8.57 -1.99 9.82
N TYR A 293 -9.32 -0.91 9.89
CA TYR A 293 -10.74 -0.93 10.23
C TYR A 293 -11.50 0.05 9.35
N SER A 294 -12.68 -0.33 8.91
CA SER A 294 -13.63 0.58 8.29
C SER A 294 -15.06 0.22 8.63
N MET A 295 -15.90 1.23 8.52
CA MET A 295 -17.35 1.11 8.58
C MET A 295 -17.96 1.86 7.40
N SER A 296 -19.05 1.34 6.87
CA SER A 296 -19.89 2.04 5.89
C SER A 296 -21.34 1.90 6.31
N ASP A 297 -22.13 2.92 5.98
CA ASP A 297 -23.58 2.82 6.07
C ASP A 297 -24.10 1.91 4.94
N HIS A 298 -25.27 1.37 5.14
CA HIS A 298 -26.03 0.56 4.19
C HIS A 298 -27.49 0.66 4.61
N GLU A 299 -28.44 0.49 3.70
CA GLU A 299 -29.85 0.56 4.01
C GLU A 299 -30.28 -0.38 5.16
N LEU A 300 -29.65 -1.55 5.27
CA LEU A 300 -29.91 -2.52 6.32
C LEU A 300 -29.10 -2.28 7.62
N GLY A 301 -28.27 -1.25 7.69
CA GLY A 301 -27.46 -0.92 8.89
C GLY A 301 -25.98 -0.71 8.59
N LEU A 302 -25.15 -0.75 9.63
CA LEU A 302 -23.71 -0.52 9.50
C LEU A 302 -22.96 -1.80 9.13
N VAL A 303 -22.10 -1.71 8.14
CA VAL A 303 -21.18 -2.77 7.72
C VAL A 303 -19.80 -2.51 8.32
N HIS A 304 -19.29 -3.48 9.07
CA HIS A 304 -17.98 -3.39 9.72
C HIS A 304 -16.96 -4.28 9.00
N ARG A 305 -15.75 -3.74 8.80
CA ARG A 305 -14.63 -4.46 8.19
C ARG A 305 -13.38 -4.34 9.03
N VAL A 306 -12.72 -5.46 9.24
CA VAL A 306 -11.42 -5.52 9.94
C VAL A 306 -10.43 -6.19 9.02
N GLY A 307 -9.21 -5.68 8.99
CA GLY A 307 -8.12 -6.25 8.20
C GLY A 307 -6.80 -6.24 8.96
N LEU A 308 -5.94 -7.19 8.63
CA LEU A 308 -4.58 -7.28 9.11
C LEU A 308 -3.66 -7.49 7.92
N VAL A 309 -2.65 -6.63 7.79
CA VAL A 309 -1.63 -6.72 6.73
C VAL A 309 -0.26 -6.88 7.36
N TRP A 310 0.48 -7.88 6.94
CA TRP A 310 1.88 -8.04 7.30
C TRP A 310 2.75 -7.88 6.07
N ARG A 311 3.66 -6.89 6.11
CA ARG A 311 4.62 -6.59 5.05
C ARG A 311 5.99 -7.11 5.40
N PHE A 312 6.60 -7.84 4.46
CA PHE A 312 7.91 -8.46 4.63
C PHE A 312 8.81 -8.25 3.41
N GLY A 313 10.12 -8.36 3.59
CA GLY A 313 11.09 -8.14 2.52
C GLY A 313 10.94 -6.75 1.91
N GLY A 314 11.11 -6.66 0.60
CA GLY A 314 10.90 -5.43 -0.16
C GLY A 314 12.15 -4.94 -0.85
N PHE A 315 11.99 -3.84 -1.59
CA PHE A 315 13.10 -3.10 -2.18
C PHE A 315 13.67 -2.20 -1.09
N SER A 316 14.97 -2.30 -0.84
CA SER A 316 15.64 -1.62 0.27
C SER A 316 17.10 -1.35 -0.05
N ALA A 317 17.64 -0.32 0.58
CA ALA A 317 19.08 -0.12 0.71
C ALA A 317 19.47 -0.27 2.17
N GLU A 318 20.61 -0.89 2.43
CA GLU A 318 21.15 -1.10 3.76
C GLU A 318 22.66 -0.83 3.74
N ALA A 319 23.16 -0.21 4.79
CA ALA A 319 24.59 -0.04 5.04
C ALA A 319 24.87 -0.36 6.50
N LYS A 320 25.96 -1.06 6.77
CA LYS A 320 26.40 -1.41 8.13
C LYS A 320 27.90 -1.28 8.24
N ALA A 321 28.37 -0.45 9.18
CA ALA A 321 29.78 -0.33 9.51
C ALA A 321 30.25 -1.49 10.39
N SER A 322 31.44 -2.00 10.14
CA SER A 322 32.12 -3.02 10.97
C SER A 322 33.63 -2.87 10.84
N PRO A 323 34.33 -2.60 11.93
CA PRO A 323 33.83 -2.27 13.26
C PRO A 323 33.06 -0.94 13.29
N ALA A 324 32.13 -0.79 14.24
CA ALA A 324 31.38 0.46 14.41
C ALA A 324 32.20 1.56 15.10
N VAL A 325 33.27 1.17 15.79
CA VAL A 325 34.30 2.05 16.41
C VAL A 325 35.64 1.63 15.86
N PHE A 326 36.41 2.56 15.32
CA PHE A 326 37.76 2.26 14.80
C PHE A 326 38.73 3.40 15.07
N SER A 327 40.00 3.08 15.01
CA SER A 327 41.10 4.04 15.27
C SER A 327 42.02 4.14 14.05
N PRO A 328 41.97 5.22 13.28
CA PRO A 328 42.82 5.41 12.09
C PRO A 328 44.32 5.28 12.37
N THR A 329 44.75 5.46 13.63
CA THR A 329 46.13 5.37 14.08
C THR A 329 46.43 4.12 14.93
N GLY A 330 45.39 3.28 15.18
CA GLY A 330 45.48 2.11 16.04
C GLY A 330 45.63 0.78 15.31
N SER A 331 45.32 -0.32 16.00
CA SER A 331 45.37 -1.68 15.48
C SER A 331 44.27 -1.99 14.43
N GLU A 332 43.14 -1.25 14.47
CA GLU A 332 42.05 -1.33 13.50
C GLU A 332 41.92 0.01 12.80
N PRO A 333 42.76 0.28 11.77
CA PRO A 333 42.83 1.61 11.16
C PRO A 333 41.71 1.89 10.18
N LEU A 334 40.86 0.91 9.91
CA LEU A 334 39.83 0.96 8.86
C LEU A 334 38.49 0.45 9.39
N THR A 335 37.39 1.04 8.94
CA THR A 335 36.07 0.43 9.02
C THR A 335 35.61 0.01 7.65
N ARG A 336 34.79 -1.03 7.58
CA ARG A 336 34.17 -1.54 6.35
C ARG A 336 32.67 -1.32 6.41
N PHE A 337 32.12 -0.66 5.42
CA PHE A 337 30.69 -0.55 5.21
C PHE A 337 30.21 -1.71 4.33
N ALA A 338 29.51 -2.68 4.90
CA ALA A 338 28.79 -3.70 4.14
C ALA A 338 27.53 -3.07 3.55
N LEU A 339 27.41 -3.09 2.22
CA LEU A 339 26.32 -2.48 1.48
C LEU A 339 25.43 -3.55 0.87
N LYS A 340 24.11 -3.36 0.96
CA LYS A 340 23.12 -4.20 0.30
C LYS A 340 22.07 -3.30 -0.32
N ALA A 341 21.74 -3.56 -1.58
CA ALA A 341 20.62 -2.92 -2.23
C ALA A 341 19.79 -3.96 -2.99
N ARG A 342 18.50 -3.92 -2.76
CA ARG A 342 17.51 -4.68 -3.50
C ARG A 342 16.61 -3.68 -4.22
N THR A 343 16.84 -3.50 -5.51
CA THR A 343 16.17 -2.52 -6.34
C THR A 343 15.06 -3.18 -7.16
N ARG A 344 14.04 -2.40 -7.54
CA ARG A 344 12.96 -2.83 -8.43
C ARG A 344 13.41 -2.77 -9.89
N ALA A 345 14.05 -1.66 -10.26
CA ALA A 345 14.67 -1.45 -11.55
C ALA A 345 16.20 -1.51 -11.42
N ASP A 346 16.91 -1.49 -12.52
CA ASP A 346 18.37 -1.38 -12.49
C ASP A 346 18.80 -0.14 -11.70
N ALA A 347 19.76 -0.30 -10.82
CA ALA A 347 20.36 0.83 -10.14
C ALA A 347 21.11 1.70 -11.17
N ALA A 348 20.81 2.99 -11.18
CA ALA A 348 21.48 3.96 -12.03
C ALA A 348 22.77 4.47 -11.38
N ALA A 349 22.67 4.80 -10.10
CA ALA A 349 23.77 5.29 -9.28
C ALA A 349 23.54 4.96 -7.80
N TRP A 350 24.60 5.02 -7.04
CA TRP A 350 24.55 4.91 -5.57
C TRP A 350 25.51 5.90 -4.94
N HIS A 351 25.19 6.33 -3.71
CA HIS A 351 25.98 7.25 -2.89
C HIS A 351 25.97 6.76 -1.45
N LEU A 352 27.17 6.63 -0.85
CA LEU A 352 27.34 6.45 0.60
C LEU A 352 27.90 7.76 1.14
N ASP A 353 27.06 8.53 1.81
CA ASP A 353 27.40 9.84 2.38
C ASP A 353 27.75 9.69 3.86
N ILE A 354 28.83 10.31 4.30
CA ILE A 354 29.26 10.35 5.68
C ILE A 354 29.26 11.82 6.12
N THR A 355 28.54 12.10 7.21
CA THR A 355 28.40 13.46 7.78
C THR A 355 28.91 13.47 9.23
N ASN A 356 29.41 14.62 9.68
CA ASN A 356 29.77 14.82 11.08
C ASN A 356 28.52 15.12 11.95
N ASN A 357 28.70 15.28 13.26
CA ASN A 357 27.63 15.59 14.22
C ASN A 357 26.88 16.91 13.92
N SER A 358 27.47 17.82 13.15
CA SER A 358 26.82 19.05 12.71
C SER A 358 26.04 18.89 11.39
N GLY A 359 25.99 17.67 10.84
CA GLY A 359 25.32 17.38 9.55
C GLY A 359 26.13 17.79 8.32
N VAL A 360 27.40 18.18 8.49
CA VAL A 360 28.28 18.55 7.37
C VAL A 360 28.79 17.29 6.69
N LEU A 361 28.65 17.21 5.36
CA LEU A 361 29.18 16.11 4.56
C LEU A 361 30.70 16.15 4.56
N VAL A 362 31.33 15.08 5.04
CA VAL A 362 32.81 14.94 5.14
C VAL A 362 33.38 14.00 4.09
N ARG A 363 32.62 12.97 3.70
CA ARG A 363 33.05 11.99 2.70
C ARG A 363 31.85 11.47 1.92
N THR A 364 32.02 11.29 0.61
CA THR A 364 31.09 10.56 -0.26
C THR A 364 31.82 9.49 -1.04
N PHE A 365 31.29 8.28 -1.03
CA PHE A 365 31.60 7.24 -1.98
C PHE A 365 30.45 7.11 -2.94
N ALA A 366 30.71 7.08 -4.25
CA ALA A 366 29.67 7.03 -5.27
C ALA A 366 30.08 6.17 -6.45
N GLY A 367 29.10 5.62 -7.14
CA GLY A 367 29.31 4.84 -8.35
C GLY A 367 28.05 4.68 -9.19
N LYS A 368 28.21 4.09 -10.35
CA LYS A 368 27.11 3.74 -11.26
C LYS A 368 26.71 2.27 -11.05
N GLY A 369 25.43 1.97 -11.29
CA GLY A 369 24.89 0.63 -11.15
C GLY A 369 24.66 0.21 -9.70
N GLN A 370 24.71 -1.07 -9.42
CA GLN A 370 24.54 -1.62 -8.07
C GLN A 370 25.74 -1.24 -7.18
N PRO A 371 25.51 -0.91 -5.88
CA PRO A 371 26.62 -0.69 -4.96
C PRO A 371 27.47 -1.97 -4.80
N PRO A 372 28.78 -1.83 -4.58
CA PRO A 372 29.63 -2.97 -4.25
C PRO A 372 29.18 -3.60 -2.92
N ALA A 373 29.61 -4.84 -2.67
CA ALA A 373 29.25 -5.53 -1.44
C ALA A 373 29.78 -4.82 -0.20
N ASP A 374 30.95 -4.17 -0.33
CA ASP A 374 31.58 -3.44 0.76
C ASP A 374 32.48 -2.28 0.25
N ILE A 375 32.65 -1.30 1.13
CA ILE A 375 33.53 -0.14 0.95
C ILE A 375 34.34 0.04 2.24
N VAL A 376 35.63 0.33 2.09
CA VAL A 376 36.53 0.59 3.22
C VAL A 376 36.70 2.09 3.40
N TRP A 377 36.68 2.56 4.67
CA TRP A 377 36.92 3.94 5.03
C TRP A 377 38.05 4.02 6.09
N ASP A 378 38.97 4.94 5.84
CA ASP A 378 40.19 5.18 6.64
C ASP A 378 40.08 6.40 7.59
N GLY A 379 38.86 6.89 7.83
CA GLY A 379 38.62 8.06 8.71
C GLY A 379 39.07 9.40 8.13
N LYS A 380 39.28 9.49 6.80
CA LYS A 380 39.64 10.74 6.13
C LYS A 380 38.49 11.36 5.38
N ASP A 381 38.55 12.68 5.24
CA ASP A 381 37.63 13.46 4.41
C ASP A 381 37.88 13.25 2.90
N SER A 382 37.09 13.91 2.06
CA SER A 382 37.23 13.86 0.60
C SER A 382 38.53 14.46 0.08
N ALA A 383 39.24 15.28 0.88
CA ALA A 383 40.54 15.86 0.56
C ALA A 383 41.71 15.02 1.10
N GLY A 384 41.44 13.85 1.71
CA GLY A 384 42.44 12.96 2.29
C GLY A 384 42.95 13.42 3.65
N ARG A 385 42.35 14.37 4.33
CA ARG A 385 42.72 14.87 5.63
C ARG A 385 42.12 14.01 6.74
N PRO A 386 42.86 13.61 7.79
CA PRO A 386 42.29 12.90 8.91
C PRO A 386 41.15 13.69 9.57
N LEU A 387 40.09 13.01 9.92
CA LEU A 387 38.99 13.59 10.66
C LEU A 387 39.22 13.43 12.18
N PRO A 388 38.69 14.36 12.99
CA PRO A 388 38.79 14.28 14.43
C PRO A 388 37.97 13.11 15.00
N ASP A 389 38.33 12.72 16.25
CA ASP A 389 37.57 11.77 17.03
C ASP A 389 36.11 12.22 17.22
N GLY A 390 35.19 11.28 17.17
CA GLY A 390 33.76 11.51 17.35
C GLY A 390 32.88 10.66 16.47
N ASP A 391 31.58 10.90 16.56
CA ASP A 391 30.54 10.19 15.84
C ASP A 391 30.33 10.78 14.43
N TYR A 392 30.22 9.87 13.47
CA TYR A 392 29.91 10.17 12.07
C TYR A 392 28.68 9.38 11.64
N THR A 393 27.71 10.09 11.07
CA THR A 393 26.51 9.45 10.53
C THR A 393 26.74 9.08 9.07
N TYR A 394 26.45 7.84 8.70
CA TYR A 394 26.50 7.39 7.31
C TYR A 394 25.13 6.98 6.79
N SER A 395 24.87 7.19 5.49
CA SER A 395 23.64 6.79 4.83
C SER A 395 23.90 6.38 3.38
N LEU A 396 23.39 5.23 2.99
CA LEU A 396 23.41 4.76 1.60
C LEU A 396 22.15 5.21 0.88
N ARG A 397 22.33 5.85 -0.28
CA ARG A 397 21.29 6.16 -1.24
C ARG A 397 21.53 5.41 -2.54
N VAL A 398 20.50 4.81 -3.12
CA VAL A 398 20.56 4.12 -4.41
C VAL A 398 19.46 4.68 -5.30
N ASP A 399 19.86 5.26 -6.43
CA ASP A 399 18.96 5.84 -7.41
C ASP A 399 18.69 4.79 -8.50
N GLU A 400 17.42 4.47 -8.75
CA GLU A 400 16.98 3.55 -9.81
C GLU A 400 16.80 4.29 -11.14
N ARG A 401 16.93 3.59 -12.26
CA ARG A 401 16.74 4.19 -13.62
C ARG A 401 15.36 4.81 -13.81
N GLY A 402 14.35 4.35 -13.09
CA GLY A 402 12.99 4.90 -13.09
C GLY A 402 12.80 6.19 -12.29
N GLY A 403 13.86 6.75 -11.70
CA GLY A 403 13.80 7.96 -10.90
C GLY A 403 13.38 7.72 -9.44
N THR A 404 13.18 6.47 -9.03
CA THR A 404 12.94 6.12 -7.62
C THR A 404 14.27 6.10 -6.89
N THR A 405 14.29 6.63 -5.67
CA THR A 405 15.47 6.60 -4.79
C THR A 405 15.18 5.75 -3.57
N LEU A 406 16.03 4.76 -3.32
CA LEU A 406 16.04 3.99 -2.08
C LEU A 406 17.06 4.59 -1.13
N GLN A 407 16.66 4.83 0.12
CA GLN A 407 17.55 5.36 1.16
C GLN A 407 17.61 4.41 2.33
N ALA A 408 18.83 4.03 2.73
CA ALA A 408 19.10 3.26 3.95
C ALA A 408 18.78 4.09 5.19
N ARG A 409 18.44 3.43 6.28
CA ARG A 409 18.43 4.08 7.59
C ARG A 409 19.85 4.54 7.91
N PRO A 410 20.02 5.79 8.36
CA PRO A 410 21.34 6.26 8.80
C PRO A 410 21.88 5.39 9.92
N GLY A 411 23.16 5.08 9.85
CA GLY A 411 23.92 4.43 10.92
C GLY A 411 24.99 5.36 11.47
N VAL A 412 25.58 5.01 12.58
CA VAL A 412 26.67 5.76 13.23
C VAL A 412 27.94 4.92 13.26
N VAL A 413 29.06 5.57 12.99
CA VAL A 413 30.40 5.02 13.14
C VAL A 413 31.26 6.02 13.92
N GLU A 414 32.05 5.53 14.86
CA GLU A 414 32.87 6.37 15.73
C GLU A 414 34.36 6.26 15.35
N ILE A 415 35.04 7.41 15.26
CA ILE A 415 36.50 7.51 15.22
C ILE A 415 36.99 7.74 16.64
N ALA A 416 37.82 6.84 17.16
CA ALA A 416 38.41 6.93 18.50
C ALA A 416 39.91 6.64 18.43
N SER A 417 40.74 7.68 18.31
CA SER A 417 42.21 7.59 18.20
C SER A 417 42.90 7.33 19.53
N GLY A 418 42.24 7.57 20.66
CA GLY A 418 42.73 7.23 22.00
C GLY A 418 42.54 5.74 22.26
N GLY A 419 43.66 5.03 22.51
CA GLY A 419 43.67 3.57 22.69
C GLY A 419 42.63 3.06 23.68
N LEU A 420 42.29 1.80 23.58
CA LEU A 420 41.25 0.97 24.24
C LEU A 420 41.14 1.06 25.79
N LEU A 421 41.76 2.05 26.46
CA LEU A 421 41.65 2.24 27.91
C LEU A 421 40.44 3.02 28.41
N GLY A 422 39.58 3.53 27.48
CA GLY A 422 38.36 4.29 27.80
C GLY A 422 37.07 3.48 27.86
N MET A 423 37.03 2.22 27.44
CA MET A 423 35.79 1.44 27.31
C MET A 423 35.42 0.57 28.53
N ILE A 424 36.07 0.74 29.70
CA ILE A 424 35.59 0.12 30.95
C ILE A 424 34.97 1.19 31.83
N GLY A 425 33.75 1.55 31.55
CA GLY A 425 33.01 2.42 32.43
C GLY A 425 31.88 3.16 31.72
N VAL A 426 30.78 2.48 31.48
CA VAL A 426 29.41 2.90 31.75
C VAL A 426 28.46 1.77 31.33
N ALA A 427 28.39 0.74 32.18
CA ALA A 427 27.17 -0.04 32.31
C ALA A 427 26.39 0.61 33.46
N ARG A 428 25.36 1.40 33.12
CA ARG A 428 24.22 1.73 33.97
C ARG A 428 23.00 1.96 33.12
#